data_68994ec87bfd0477bd44243eac7b6ecc
#
_entry.id   68994ec87bfd0477bd44243eac7b6ecc
#
_cell.length_a   1.000
_cell.length_b   1.000
_cell.length_c   1.000
_cell.angle_alpha   90.00
_cell.angle_beta   90.00
_cell.angle_gamma   90.00
#
_symmetry.space_group_name_H-M   'P 1'
#
loop_
_entity.id
_entity.type
_entity.pdbx_description
1 polymer ?
#
loop_
_entity_poly.entity_id
_entity_poly.type
_entity_poly.pdbx_seq_one_letter_code
_entity_poly.pdbx_strand_id
1 'polypeptide(L)'
;MHKIHTLIFASLTLVLCSCNTTQKNLKNTVEIPQNTPLAPYMAEAEKIHDDIFSVDSHTDTPLNFTYKNFDVTKDNSKTYVRSCVDFPRMRTGRLDGVFLAAFVGQGNRNEAGNMRAYNRVNQIIDSIHAIVQRNPSICGLALKPSDAYRLKEQHKISVFIGIENGYAIGNDLKKVEYFYDKGARYITLCHTKNNDICTSSTDNTEGKGVSEFGRQVVAEMNRLGMMVDVSHISDESFYDVLTLTQAPVIASHSCARALCNNPRNLSDDMLKALAKNGGVVQMCILSDYVKPSVPNPEKNKAFNAFREKYRNYDSMTEKERANVHEAYNKLEEKYAGQKATVADAVNHIDHIVKLIGIEHVGIGTDFDGGGGLADCKDASELKNITAELLKRGYTKEQLKLLWGGNLMRVMDEVAKKASKS
;
A
#
# COMPACT_ATOMS: atom_id res chain seq x y z
N MET A 1 77.34 -12.21 32.97
CA MET A 1 76.32 -11.97 34.01
C MET A 1 75.03 -11.55 33.31
N HIS A 2 74.18 -12.52 33.06
CA HIS A 2 72.90 -12.35 32.33
C HIS A 2 71.80 -12.24 33.38
N LYS A 3 71.02 -11.17 33.30
CA LYS A 3 69.74 -11.06 34.03
C LYS A 3 68.60 -11.35 33.08
N ILE A 4 67.90 -12.42 33.34
CA ILE A 4 66.68 -12.88 32.68
C ILE A 4 65.50 -12.05 33.25
N HIS A 5 64.75 -11.38 32.40
CA HIS A 5 63.50 -10.74 32.74
C HIS A 5 62.35 -11.64 32.33
N THR A 6 61.63 -12.12 33.31
CA THR A 6 60.39 -12.91 33.18
C THR A 6 59.26 -12.01 32.82
N LEU A 7 58.64 -12.15 31.66
CA LEU A 7 57.37 -11.51 31.29
C LEU A 7 56.21 -12.39 31.74
N ILE A 8 55.35 -11.81 32.59
CA ILE A 8 54.10 -12.40 33.02
C ILE A 8 53.07 -12.03 31.98
N PHE A 9 52.48 -13.02 31.26
CA PHE A 9 51.33 -12.88 30.41
C PHE A 9 50.07 -12.95 31.30
N ALA A 10 49.32 -11.83 31.41
CA ALA A 10 47.99 -11.82 31.95
C ALA A 10 47.01 -12.18 30.81
N SER A 11 46.38 -13.33 30.91
CA SER A 11 45.34 -13.77 30.00
C SER A 11 44.04 -13.01 30.34
N LEU A 12 43.63 -12.09 29.43
CA LEU A 12 42.35 -11.43 29.46
C LEU A 12 41.32 -12.34 28.81
N THR A 13 40.47 -12.97 29.61
CA THR A 13 39.35 -13.78 29.14
C THR A 13 38.24 -12.84 28.68
N LEU A 14 38.07 -12.64 27.35
CA LEU A 14 36.90 -12.02 26.76
C LEU A 14 35.73 -12.96 26.90
N VAL A 15 34.76 -12.61 27.75
CA VAL A 15 33.45 -13.25 27.75
C VAL A 15 32.65 -12.66 26.58
N LEU A 16 32.61 -13.39 25.48
CA LEU A 16 31.68 -13.15 24.39
C LEU A 16 30.28 -13.56 24.83
N CYS A 17 29.47 -12.58 25.20
CA CYS A 17 28.03 -12.77 25.34
C CYS A 17 27.45 -12.96 23.95
N SER A 18 27.32 -14.21 23.50
CA SER A 18 26.56 -14.55 22.30
C SER A 18 25.06 -14.41 22.62
N CYS A 19 24.43 -13.34 22.15
CA CYS A 19 22.99 -13.29 22.01
C CYS A 19 22.57 -14.34 20.95
N ASN A 20 22.27 -15.53 21.40
CA ASN A 20 21.55 -16.54 20.61
C ASN A 20 20.10 -16.07 20.47
N THR A 21 19.81 -15.28 19.44
CA THR A 21 18.45 -15.16 18.89
C THR A 21 18.10 -16.52 18.31
N THR A 22 17.28 -17.24 19.02
CA THR A 22 16.73 -18.52 18.62
C THR A 22 15.92 -18.35 17.33
N GLN A 23 16.56 -18.56 16.16
CA GLN A 23 15.86 -18.99 14.97
C GLN A 23 15.24 -20.36 15.27
N LYS A 24 14.03 -20.36 15.83
CA LYS A 24 13.22 -21.57 15.93
C LYS A 24 12.85 -21.98 14.50
N ASN A 25 13.46 -23.07 14.10
CA ASN A 25 13.24 -23.82 12.89
C ASN A 25 11.78 -23.88 12.46
N LEU A 26 11.47 -23.26 11.31
CA LEU A 26 10.35 -23.60 10.45
C LEU A 26 10.64 -24.95 9.74
N LYS A 27 10.88 -25.99 10.52
CA LYS A 27 10.97 -27.37 10.02
C LYS A 27 9.78 -28.12 10.58
N ASN A 28 8.67 -28.03 9.88
CA ASN A 28 7.57 -28.97 9.70
C ASN A 28 6.44 -28.22 8.99
N THR A 29 6.67 -27.82 7.74
CA THR A 29 5.55 -27.52 6.84
C THR A 29 4.90 -28.86 6.53
N VAL A 30 3.84 -29.18 7.28
CA VAL A 30 2.85 -30.11 6.80
C VAL A 30 2.34 -29.50 5.49
N GLU A 31 2.53 -30.19 4.36
CA GLU A 31 1.92 -29.79 3.09
C GLU A 31 0.41 -29.86 3.26
N ILE A 32 -0.21 -28.73 3.59
CA ILE A 32 -1.66 -28.61 3.68
C ILE A 32 -2.16 -28.51 2.23
N PRO A 33 -3.05 -29.42 1.77
CA PRO A 33 -3.57 -29.37 0.43
C PRO A 33 -4.18 -28.00 0.15
N GLN A 34 -3.87 -27.38 -0.99
CA GLN A 34 -4.35 -26.02 -1.38
C GLN A 34 -5.89 -25.92 -1.35
N ASN A 35 -6.60 -27.05 -1.52
CA ASN A 35 -8.06 -27.13 -1.51
C ASN A 35 -8.71 -27.30 -0.11
N THR A 36 -7.93 -27.19 0.99
CA THR A 36 -8.54 -27.24 2.33
C THR A 36 -9.42 -26.00 2.53
N PRO A 37 -10.70 -26.15 2.93
CA PRO A 37 -11.60 -25.03 3.17
C PRO A 37 -11.06 -24.05 4.21
N LEU A 38 -11.30 -22.75 4.06
CA LEU A 38 -10.92 -21.72 5.05
C LEU A 38 -11.83 -21.74 6.29
N ALA A 39 -13.03 -22.32 6.19
CA ALA A 39 -14.04 -22.31 7.25
C ALA A 39 -13.51 -22.67 8.66
N PRO A 40 -12.63 -23.66 8.85
CA PRO A 40 -12.09 -23.99 10.18
C PRO A 40 -11.26 -22.87 10.82
N TYR A 41 -10.68 -21.96 10.00
CA TYR A 41 -9.78 -20.90 10.45
C TYR A 41 -10.48 -19.54 10.61
N MET A 42 -11.72 -19.41 10.13
CA MET A 42 -12.42 -18.11 10.10
C MET A 42 -12.70 -17.55 11.51
N ALA A 43 -13.16 -18.40 12.44
CA ALA A 43 -13.44 -17.95 13.81
C ALA A 43 -12.18 -17.47 14.54
N GLU A 44 -11.04 -18.14 14.30
CA GLU A 44 -9.75 -17.70 14.86
C GLU A 44 -9.25 -16.43 14.17
N ALA A 45 -9.40 -16.31 12.85
CA ALA A 45 -9.07 -15.10 12.10
C ALA A 45 -9.84 -13.88 12.65
N GLU A 46 -11.15 -14.00 12.88
CA GLU A 46 -11.97 -12.96 13.47
C GLU A 46 -11.49 -12.55 14.86
N LYS A 47 -11.21 -13.53 15.72
CA LYS A 47 -10.69 -13.26 17.07
C LYS A 47 -9.33 -12.58 17.05
N ILE A 48 -8.45 -12.94 16.11
CA ILE A 48 -7.15 -12.28 15.97
C ILE A 48 -7.32 -10.84 15.54
N HIS A 49 -8.20 -10.53 14.57
CA HIS A 49 -8.48 -9.17 14.15
C HIS A 49 -9.08 -8.30 15.26
N ASP A 50 -9.85 -8.87 16.20
CA ASP A 50 -10.31 -8.12 17.37
C ASP A 50 -9.14 -7.67 18.27
N ASP A 51 -8.09 -8.47 18.36
CA ASP A 51 -6.95 -8.25 19.26
C ASP A 51 -5.82 -7.42 18.64
N ILE A 52 -5.65 -7.44 17.31
CA ILE A 52 -4.59 -6.71 16.61
C ILE A 52 -5.11 -5.41 16.01
N PHE A 53 -4.21 -4.47 15.66
CA PHE A 53 -4.55 -3.34 14.80
C PHE A 53 -4.33 -3.74 13.34
N SER A 54 -5.40 -3.68 12.54
CA SER A 54 -5.35 -3.97 11.11
C SER A 54 -5.48 -2.70 10.28
N VAL A 55 -4.65 -2.57 9.25
CA VAL A 55 -4.67 -1.41 8.34
C VAL A 55 -4.40 -1.84 6.90
N ASP A 56 -5.15 -1.26 5.99
CA ASP A 56 -4.90 -1.28 4.56
C ASP A 56 -4.13 -0.02 4.15
N SER A 57 -2.97 -0.19 3.55
CA SER A 57 -2.07 0.93 3.22
C SER A 57 -2.45 1.69 1.96
N HIS A 58 -3.41 1.19 1.16
CA HIS A 58 -3.77 1.86 -0.10
C HIS A 58 -5.15 1.45 -0.63
N THR A 59 -6.01 2.46 -0.84
CA THR A 59 -7.28 2.30 -1.54
C THR A 59 -7.67 3.60 -2.25
N ASP A 60 -8.21 3.48 -3.46
CA ASP A 60 -8.69 4.60 -4.28
C ASP A 60 -10.14 5.02 -3.99
N THR A 61 -10.71 4.48 -2.94
CA THR A 61 -12.08 4.81 -2.48
C THR A 61 -12.39 6.30 -2.46
N PRO A 62 -11.45 7.21 -2.13
CA PRO A 62 -11.72 8.65 -2.13
C PRO A 62 -12.14 9.25 -3.47
N LEU A 63 -11.86 8.58 -4.58
CA LEU A 63 -12.37 8.99 -5.89
C LEU A 63 -13.89 9.03 -5.90
N ASN A 64 -14.54 8.15 -5.12
CA ASN A 64 -15.98 8.05 -4.99
C ASN A 64 -16.58 9.17 -4.11
N PHE A 65 -15.79 9.80 -3.23
CA PHE A 65 -16.27 10.84 -2.30
C PHE A 65 -16.74 12.12 -3.00
N THR A 66 -16.36 12.30 -4.24
CA THR A 66 -16.79 13.45 -5.06
C THR A 66 -18.16 13.25 -5.71
N TYR A 67 -18.76 12.07 -5.60
CA TYR A 67 -20.12 11.79 -6.11
C TYR A 67 -21.15 12.08 -5.02
N LYS A 68 -22.21 12.84 -5.37
CA LYS A 68 -23.26 13.27 -4.41
C LYS A 68 -23.98 12.11 -3.71
N ASN A 69 -24.14 10.98 -4.40
CA ASN A 69 -24.87 9.83 -3.91
C ASN A 69 -23.97 8.75 -3.29
N PHE A 70 -22.69 9.01 -3.14
CA PHE A 70 -21.79 8.11 -2.44
C PHE A 70 -21.73 8.50 -0.95
N ASP A 71 -22.06 7.55 -0.09
CA ASP A 71 -22.00 7.71 1.35
C ASP A 71 -21.21 6.55 1.97
N VAL A 72 -19.97 6.82 2.35
CA VAL A 72 -19.05 5.82 2.91
C VAL A 72 -19.57 5.20 4.22
N THR A 73 -20.58 5.79 4.86
CA THR A 73 -21.23 5.24 6.07
C THR A 73 -22.26 4.16 5.78
N LYS A 74 -22.55 3.92 4.50
CA LYS A 74 -23.49 2.92 4.01
C LYS A 74 -22.79 1.85 3.20
N ASP A 75 -23.41 0.68 3.10
CA ASP A 75 -22.94 -0.38 2.19
C ASP A 75 -23.16 0.04 0.72
N ASN A 76 -22.06 0.24 0.00
CA ASN A 76 -22.05 0.65 -1.40
C ASN A 76 -21.81 -0.51 -2.37
N SER A 77 -21.87 -1.75 -1.94
CA SER A 77 -21.62 -2.94 -2.78
C SER A 77 -22.61 -3.06 -3.95
N LYS A 78 -23.82 -2.54 -3.79
CA LYS A 78 -24.92 -2.64 -4.77
C LYS A 78 -25.35 -1.29 -5.37
N THR A 79 -24.67 -0.20 -5.04
CA THR A 79 -24.97 1.11 -5.62
C THR A 79 -24.39 1.23 -7.02
N TYR A 80 -24.82 2.21 -7.82
CA TYR A 80 -24.22 2.41 -9.15
C TYR A 80 -22.76 2.89 -9.06
N VAL A 81 -22.39 3.65 -8.02
CA VAL A 81 -21.01 3.93 -7.65
C VAL A 81 -20.57 2.83 -6.69
N ARG A 82 -20.26 1.65 -7.24
CA ARG A 82 -19.76 0.53 -6.42
C ARG A 82 -18.44 0.93 -5.78
N SER A 83 -18.25 0.52 -4.53
CA SER A 83 -16.97 0.62 -3.86
C SER A 83 -16.62 -0.71 -3.21
N CYS A 84 -15.35 -1.00 -3.09
CA CYS A 84 -14.84 -2.14 -2.33
C CYS A 84 -14.68 -1.81 -0.84
N VAL A 85 -14.65 -0.51 -0.49
CA VAL A 85 -14.44 -0.06 0.89
C VAL A 85 -15.53 0.93 1.30
N ASP A 86 -16.18 0.63 2.41
CA ASP A 86 -17.03 1.53 3.19
C ASP A 86 -16.99 1.11 4.67
N PHE A 87 -17.44 1.98 5.55
CA PHE A 87 -17.33 1.74 6.99
C PHE A 87 -18.09 0.48 7.47
N PRO A 88 -19.30 0.16 6.97
CA PRO A 88 -19.98 -1.09 7.32
C PRO A 88 -19.16 -2.34 6.94
N ARG A 89 -18.59 -2.39 5.72
CA ARG A 89 -17.80 -3.54 5.26
C ARG A 89 -16.43 -3.60 5.92
N MET A 90 -15.78 -2.46 6.23
CA MET A 90 -14.58 -2.45 7.08
C MET A 90 -14.86 -3.09 8.45
N ARG A 91 -16.00 -2.76 9.08
CA ARG A 91 -16.40 -3.38 10.35
C ARG A 91 -16.65 -4.88 10.22
N THR A 92 -17.32 -5.31 9.14
CA THR A 92 -17.57 -6.74 8.84
C THR A 92 -16.26 -7.49 8.64
N GLY A 93 -15.31 -6.90 7.92
CA GLY A 93 -13.96 -7.46 7.69
C GLY A 93 -12.98 -7.22 8.84
N ARG A 94 -13.40 -6.49 9.89
CA ARG A 94 -12.58 -6.13 11.06
C ARG A 94 -11.31 -5.38 10.69
N LEU A 95 -11.42 -4.45 9.73
CA LEU A 95 -10.36 -3.54 9.31
C LEU A 95 -10.46 -2.25 10.16
N ASP A 96 -9.42 -1.99 10.97
CA ASP A 96 -9.40 -0.87 11.91
C ASP A 96 -8.96 0.45 11.27
N GLY A 97 -8.13 0.39 10.24
CA GLY A 97 -7.57 1.57 9.60
C GLY A 97 -7.42 1.43 8.08
N VAL A 98 -7.39 2.55 7.40
CA VAL A 98 -7.23 2.62 5.95
C VAL A 98 -6.48 3.87 5.53
N PHE A 99 -5.53 3.74 4.61
CA PHE A 99 -4.98 4.87 3.89
C PHE A 99 -5.86 5.15 2.67
N LEU A 100 -6.48 6.30 2.68
CA LEU A 100 -7.30 6.84 1.61
C LEU A 100 -6.39 7.61 0.65
N ALA A 101 -6.19 7.09 -0.56
CA ALA A 101 -5.30 7.67 -1.55
C ALA A 101 -5.98 8.83 -2.29
N ALA A 102 -5.39 10.02 -2.20
CA ALA A 102 -5.76 11.14 -3.05
C ALA A 102 -5.05 10.97 -4.41
N PHE A 103 -5.65 10.15 -5.28
CA PHE A 103 -5.12 9.82 -6.60
C PHE A 103 -5.39 10.90 -7.63
N VAL A 104 -4.39 11.12 -8.49
CA VAL A 104 -4.53 11.90 -9.72
C VAL A 104 -3.77 11.26 -10.88
N GLY A 105 -4.45 11.04 -12.00
CA GLY A 105 -3.83 10.55 -13.23
C GLY A 105 -2.81 11.53 -13.79
N GLN A 106 -1.76 11.02 -14.45
CA GLN A 106 -0.75 11.85 -15.08
C GLN A 106 -1.32 12.58 -16.29
N GLY A 107 -1.25 13.92 -16.26
CA GLY A 107 -1.58 14.80 -17.36
C GLY A 107 -0.35 15.49 -17.96
N ASN A 108 -0.59 16.59 -18.68
CA ASN A 108 0.48 17.38 -19.27
C ASN A 108 1.38 18.02 -18.20
N ARG A 109 2.68 17.88 -18.37
CA ARG A 109 3.71 18.43 -17.47
C ARG A 109 3.96 19.90 -17.80
N ASN A 110 2.98 20.74 -17.48
CA ASN A 110 3.01 22.20 -17.62
C ASN A 110 2.19 22.83 -16.49
N GLU A 111 2.27 24.15 -16.34
CA GLU A 111 1.62 24.89 -15.26
C GLU A 111 0.11 24.58 -15.15
N ALA A 112 -0.61 24.58 -16.28
CA ALA A 112 -2.06 24.31 -16.30
C ALA A 112 -2.37 22.84 -15.89
N GLY A 113 -1.55 21.89 -16.31
CA GLY A 113 -1.67 20.47 -15.92
C GLY A 113 -1.37 20.30 -14.43
N ASN A 114 -0.29 20.85 -13.95
CA ASN A 114 0.12 20.81 -12.55
C ASN A 114 -0.93 21.47 -11.62
N MET A 115 -1.53 22.58 -12.06
CA MET A 115 -2.59 23.25 -11.30
C MET A 115 -3.86 22.40 -11.23
N ARG A 116 -4.26 21.73 -12.33
CA ARG A 116 -5.40 20.81 -12.30
C ARG A 116 -5.15 19.64 -11.34
N ALA A 117 -3.96 19.05 -11.36
CA ALA A 117 -3.59 17.96 -10.47
C ALA A 117 -3.61 18.41 -9.00
N TYR A 118 -3.01 19.56 -8.69
CA TYR A 118 -3.03 20.14 -7.37
C TYR A 118 -4.46 20.38 -6.86
N ASN A 119 -5.32 20.99 -7.67
CA ASN A 119 -6.72 21.25 -7.29
C ASN A 119 -7.51 19.95 -7.08
N ARG A 120 -7.27 18.92 -7.91
CA ARG A 120 -7.93 17.62 -7.78
C ARG A 120 -7.56 16.91 -6.49
N VAL A 121 -6.26 16.86 -6.15
CA VAL A 121 -5.80 16.25 -4.89
C VAL A 121 -6.36 17.01 -3.69
N ASN A 122 -6.38 18.36 -3.72
CA ASN A 122 -7.00 19.15 -2.66
C ASN A 122 -8.49 18.82 -2.50
N GLN A 123 -9.24 18.74 -3.59
CA GLN A 123 -10.67 18.39 -3.54
C GLN A 123 -10.89 17.04 -2.87
N ILE A 124 -10.05 16.04 -3.16
CA ILE A 124 -10.15 14.71 -2.55
C ILE A 124 -9.81 14.78 -1.06
N ILE A 125 -8.71 15.42 -0.68
CA ILE A 125 -8.31 15.58 0.73
C ILE A 125 -9.38 16.32 1.52
N ASP A 126 -9.94 17.41 0.98
CA ASP A 126 -11.01 18.16 1.63
C ASP A 126 -12.28 17.30 1.82
N SER A 127 -12.57 16.40 0.85
CA SER A 127 -13.67 15.43 0.99
C SER A 127 -13.42 14.42 2.10
N ILE A 128 -12.17 13.93 2.25
CA ILE A 128 -11.78 13.04 3.35
C ILE A 128 -11.96 13.76 4.69
N HIS A 129 -11.48 14.98 4.83
CA HIS A 129 -11.66 15.79 6.05
C HIS A 129 -13.13 16.01 6.38
N ALA A 130 -13.95 16.34 5.37
CA ALA A 130 -15.36 16.54 5.56
C ALA A 130 -16.08 15.26 6.03
N ILE A 131 -15.69 14.07 5.55
CA ILE A 131 -16.22 12.79 6.01
C ILE A 131 -15.85 12.55 7.47
N VAL A 132 -14.59 12.74 7.85
CA VAL A 132 -14.13 12.56 9.23
C VAL A 132 -14.85 13.52 10.17
N GLN A 133 -14.98 14.79 9.80
CA GLN A 133 -15.69 15.78 10.62
C GLN A 133 -17.18 15.47 10.82
N ARG A 134 -17.84 14.95 9.78
CA ARG A 134 -19.28 14.62 9.86
C ARG A 134 -19.55 13.33 10.63
N ASN A 135 -18.55 12.46 10.81
CA ASN A 135 -18.71 11.13 11.41
C ASN A 135 -17.78 10.89 12.61
N PRO A 136 -17.70 11.80 13.61
CA PRO A 136 -16.72 11.72 14.69
C PRO A 136 -16.95 10.54 15.64
N SER A 137 -18.14 9.96 15.64
CA SER A 137 -18.46 8.74 16.39
C SER A 137 -18.02 7.45 15.68
N ILE A 138 -17.75 7.50 14.37
CA ILE A 138 -17.44 6.33 13.52
C ILE A 138 -15.95 6.25 13.19
N CYS A 139 -15.33 7.39 12.88
CA CYS A 139 -13.94 7.45 12.42
C CYS A 139 -13.21 8.67 12.98
N GLY A 140 -11.90 8.68 12.80
CA GLY A 140 -11.03 9.80 13.12
C GLY A 140 -9.81 9.84 12.22
N LEU A 141 -9.27 11.05 11.97
CA LEU A 141 -8.02 11.22 11.24
C LEU A 141 -6.86 10.77 12.13
N ALA A 142 -6.00 9.91 11.60
CA ALA A 142 -4.78 9.46 12.25
C ALA A 142 -3.56 10.05 11.52
N LEU A 143 -2.72 10.78 12.25
CA LEU A 143 -1.53 11.43 11.73
C LEU A 143 -0.24 10.70 12.16
N LYS A 144 -0.35 9.77 13.10
CA LYS A 144 0.73 8.95 13.66
C LYS A 144 0.16 7.64 14.22
N PRO A 145 1.00 6.62 14.46
CA PRO A 145 0.55 5.32 14.97
C PRO A 145 -0.25 5.39 16.27
N SER A 146 0.14 6.25 17.20
CA SER A 146 -0.58 6.39 18.48
C SER A 146 -2.01 6.92 18.33
N ASP A 147 -2.31 7.69 17.29
CA ASP A 147 -3.68 8.13 17.00
C ASP A 147 -4.54 6.93 16.56
N ALA A 148 -3.98 6.05 15.74
CA ALA A 148 -4.67 4.87 15.25
C ALA A 148 -4.98 3.89 16.38
N TYR A 149 -4.03 3.60 17.25
CA TYR A 149 -4.26 2.73 18.41
C TYR A 149 -5.33 3.30 19.35
N ARG A 150 -5.28 4.61 19.63
CA ARG A 150 -6.30 5.29 20.42
C ARG A 150 -7.69 5.23 19.78
N LEU A 151 -7.77 5.37 18.45
CA LEU A 151 -9.04 5.26 17.73
C LEU A 151 -9.60 3.83 17.80
N LYS A 152 -8.75 2.80 17.68
CA LYS A 152 -9.16 1.41 17.87
C LYS A 152 -9.73 1.16 19.27
N GLU A 153 -9.07 1.66 20.33
CA GLU A 153 -9.59 1.59 21.70
C GLU A 153 -10.97 2.24 21.85
N GLN A 154 -11.26 3.25 21.04
CA GLN A 154 -12.56 3.91 20.96
C GLN A 154 -13.55 3.23 19.99
N HIS A 155 -13.21 2.08 19.42
CA HIS A 155 -13.97 1.38 18.38
C HIS A 155 -14.27 2.25 17.14
N LYS A 156 -13.33 3.14 16.79
CA LYS A 156 -13.41 4.01 15.61
C LYS A 156 -12.42 3.57 14.53
N ILE A 157 -12.81 3.82 13.29
CA ILE A 157 -11.97 3.59 12.12
C ILE A 157 -10.89 4.67 12.06
N SER A 158 -9.65 4.26 11.86
CA SER A 158 -8.52 5.17 11.65
C SER A 158 -8.41 5.52 10.17
N VAL A 159 -8.57 6.78 9.84
CA VAL A 159 -8.41 7.30 8.48
C VAL A 159 -7.04 7.94 8.36
N PHE A 160 -6.21 7.45 7.45
CA PHE A 160 -4.97 8.05 7.03
C PHE A 160 -5.11 8.61 5.62
N ILE A 161 -4.28 9.56 5.24
CA ILE A 161 -4.24 10.15 3.91
C ILE A 161 -2.92 9.80 3.24
N GLY A 162 -2.99 9.21 2.05
CA GLY A 162 -1.88 9.11 1.10
C GLY A 162 -2.14 9.98 -0.12
N ILE A 163 -1.08 10.33 -0.85
CA ILE A 163 -1.20 10.94 -2.17
C ILE A 163 -0.63 9.97 -3.17
N GLU A 164 -1.41 9.61 -4.18
CA GLU A 164 -0.93 8.80 -5.28
C GLU A 164 -0.70 9.64 -6.52
N ASN A 165 0.55 9.61 -6.98
CA ASN A 165 1.17 10.43 -8.01
C ASN A 165 1.59 11.83 -7.53
N GLY A 166 2.88 11.99 -7.27
CA GLY A 166 3.51 13.27 -6.95
C GLY A 166 3.36 14.37 -8.01
N TYR A 167 2.70 14.08 -9.13
CA TYR A 167 2.34 15.05 -10.16
C TYR A 167 1.59 16.28 -9.59
N ALA A 168 0.82 16.10 -8.50
CA ALA A 168 0.14 17.20 -7.82
C ALA A 168 1.08 18.24 -7.20
N ILE A 169 2.35 17.90 -6.96
CA ILE A 169 3.38 18.83 -6.48
C ILE A 169 3.78 19.81 -7.61
N GLY A 170 3.71 19.35 -8.86
CA GLY A 170 4.27 20.08 -10.01
C GLY A 170 5.76 20.31 -9.79
N ASN A 171 6.21 21.57 -9.99
CA ASN A 171 7.59 22.00 -9.77
C ASN A 171 7.73 22.93 -8.54
N ASP A 172 6.85 22.78 -7.55
CA ASP A 172 6.83 23.61 -6.34
C ASP A 172 7.01 22.73 -5.09
N LEU A 173 8.26 22.73 -4.58
CA LEU A 173 8.65 21.92 -3.42
C LEU A 173 7.83 22.23 -2.16
N LYS A 174 7.34 23.48 -2.00
CA LYS A 174 6.52 23.89 -0.85
C LYS A 174 5.20 23.13 -0.76
N LYS A 175 4.74 22.54 -1.86
CA LYS A 175 3.52 21.71 -1.85
C LYS A 175 3.70 20.39 -1.12
N VAL A 176 4.92 19.90 -0.93
CA VAL A 176 5.18 18.71 -0.11
C VAL A 176 4.79 19.00 1.35
N GLU A 177 5.30 20.12 1.91
CA GLU A 177 4.95 20.57 3.26
C GLU A 177 3.45 20.90 3.38
N TYR A 178 2.90 21.61 2.40
CA TYR A 178 1.47 21.92 2.35
C TYR A 178 0.59 20.65 2.45
N PHE A 179 0.90 19.61 1.71
CA PHE A 179 0.15 18.35 1.78
C PHE A 179 0.40 17.59 3.07
N TYR A 180 1.61 17.66 3.64
CA TYR A 180 1.89 17.12 4.96
C TYR A 180 1.02 17.78 6.04
N ASP A 181 0.91 19.09 6.01
CA ASP A 181 0.07 19.88 6.93
C ASP A 181 -1.42 19.58 6.75
N LYS A 182 -1.83 19.25 5.52
CA LYS A 182 -3.17 18.73 5.21
C LYS A 182 -3.39 17.28 5.68
N GLY A 183 -2.41 16.65 6.29
CA GLY A 183 -2.51 15.31 6.89
C GLY A 183 -2.02 14.17 6.02
N ALA A 184 -1.49 14.40 4.84
CA ALA A 184 -0.87 13.33 4.04
C ALA A 184 0.35 12.75 4.76
N ARG A 185 0.50 11.42 4.72
CA ARG A 185 1.58 10.71 5.40
C ARG A 185 2.46 9.90 4.46
N TYR A 186 2.08 9.77 3.20
CA TYR A 186 2.97 9.36 2.12
C TYR A 186 2.63 10.06 0.81
N ILE A 187 3.59 10.07 -0.10
CA ILE A 187 3.42 10.42 -1.51
C ILE A 187 4.04 9.31 -2.34
N THR A 188 3.25 8.68 -3.23
CA THR A 188 3.74 7.82 -4.30
C THR A 188 4.35 8.71 -5.37
N LEU A 189 5.64 8.58 -5.65
CA LEU A 189 6.41 9.56 -6.41
C LEU A 189 5.89 9.77 -7.85
N CYS A 190 5.45 8.70 -8.52
CA CYS A 190 4.74 8.77 -9.80
C CYS A 190 3.66 7.68 -9.87
N HIS A 191 2.88 7.66 -10.97
CA HIS A 191 1.94 6.58 -11.26
C HIS A 191 2.35 5.84 -12.55
N THR A 192 1.45 5.61 -13.48
CA THR A 192 1.70 4.83 -14.72
C THR A 192 2.53 5.58 -15.79
N LYS A 193 2.86 6.83 -15.54
CA LYS A 193 3.65 7.69 -16.46
C LYS A 193 4.75 8.41 -15.71
N ASN A 194 5.85 8.69 -16.42
CA ASN A 194 6.91 9.54 -15.93
C ASN A 194 6.38 10.94 -15.59
N ASN A 195 6.88 11.53 -14.51
CA ASN A 195 6.56 12.89 -14.12
C ASN A 195 7.85 13.71 -13.88
N ASP A 196 7.75 14.88 -13.24
CA ASP A 196 8.92 15.73 -12.97
C ASP A 196 9.78 15.22 -11.80
N ILE A 197 9.30 14.21 -11.05
CA ILE A 197 10.00 13.63 -9.91
C ILE A 197 10.84 12.43 -10.34
N CYS A 198 10.22 11.45 -11.04
CA CYS A 198 10.91 10.21 -11.40
C CYS A 198 10.27 9.48 -12.59
N THR A 199 10.93 8.40 -13.02
CA THR A 199 10.40 7.51 -14.05
C THR A 199 9.52 6.42 -13.45
N SER A 200 8.49 6.03 -14.21
CA SER A 200 7.49 5.02 -13.87
C SER A 200 7.89 3.64 -14.40
N SER A 201 7.49 2.58 -13.69
CA SER A 201 7.69 1.19 -14.11
C SER A 201 6.94 0.78 -15.38
N THR A 202 5.93 1.57 -15.79
CA THR A 202 5.04 1.27 -16.92
C THR A 202 5.12 2.29 -18.06
N ASP A 203 6.07 3.24 -17.99
CA ASP A 203 6.35 4.19 -19.07
C ASP A 203 7.74 3.92 -19.69
N ASN A 204 8.11 4.71 -20.70
CA ASN A 204 9.46 4.61 -21.27
C ASN A 204 10.49 5.13 -20.26
N THR A 205 11.34 4.22 -19.76
CA THR A 205 12.24 4.50 -18.65
C THR A 205 13.67 4.85 -19.07
N GLU A 206 14.02 4.77 -20.38
CA GLU A 206 15.38 4.97 -20.91
C GLU A 206 16.35 5.71 -19.97
N GLY A 207 16.73 5.06 -18.86
CA GLY A 207 17.86 5.38 -18.00
C GLY A 207 17.78 6.68 -17.17
N LYS A 208 16.59 7.18 -16.79
CA LYS A 208 16.51 8.51 -16.13
C LYS A 208 16.32 8.48 -14.60
N GLY A 209 15.75 7.43 -14.01
CA GLY A 209 15.59 7.33 -12.56
C GLY A 209 14.91 8.55 -11.90
N VAL A 210 15.43 8.99 -10.76
CA VAL A 210 14.97 10.17 -10.02
C VAL A 210 15.61 11.45 -10.58
N SER A 211 14.79 12.44 -10.90
CA SER A 211 15.24 13.74 -11.39
C SER A 211 15.93 14.58 -10.29
N GLU A 212 16.56 15.70 -10.67
CA GLU A 212 17.11 16.63 -9.68
C GLU A 212 16.03 17.25 -8.79
N PHE A 213 14.85 17.54 -9.35
CA PHE A 213 13.70 17.96 -8.55
C PHE A 213 13.20 16.84 -7.64
N GLY A 214 13.18 15.59 -8.14
CA GLY A 214 12.83 14.40 -7.34
C GLY A 214 13.74 14.19 -6.14
N ARG A 215 15.05 14.48 -6.26
CA ARG A 215 15.99 14.47 -5.12
C ARG A 215 15.56 15.43 -4.01
N GLN A 216 15.16 16.63 -4.40
CA GLN A 216 14.67 17.65 -3.46
C GLN A 216 13.35 17.22 -2.81
N VAL A 217 12.44 16.57 -3.58
CA VAL A 217 11.18 16.03 -3.05
C VAL A 217 11.44 14.95 -2.01
N VAL A 218 12.33 13.97 -2.29
CA VAL A 218 12.68 12.91 -1.33
C VAL A 218 13.32 13.51 -0.07
N ALA A 219 14.22 14.48 -0.21
CA ALA A 219 14.85 15.16 0.92
C ALA A 219 13.81 15.89 1.78
N GLU A 220 12.85 16.59 1.15
CA GLU A 220 11.80 17.32 1.84
C GLU A 220 10.82 16.39 2.56
N MET A 221 10.45 15.27 1.93
CA MET A 221 9.64 14.24 2.59
C MET A 221 10.33 13.68 3.82
N ASN A 222 11.65 13.43 3.76
CA ASN A 222 12.43 12.98 4.92
C ASN A 222 12.48 14.07 6.01
N ARG A 223 12.68 15.35 5.62
CA ARG A 223 12.69 16.50 6.56
C ARG A 223 11.40 16.59 7.36
N LEU A 224 10.27 16.36 6.70
CA LEU A 224 8.93 16.44 7.29
C LEU A 224 8.54 15.18 8.10
N GLY A 225 9.20 14.05 7.87
CA GLY A 225 8.76 12.77 8.41
C GLY A 225 7.58 12.17 7.65
N MET A 226 7.55 12.40 6.33
CA MET A 226 6.59 11.81 5.39
C MET A 226 7.20 10.58 4.75
N MET A 227 6.48 9.46 4.73
CA MET A 227 6.94 8.22 4.10
C MET A 227 7.05 8.39 2.57
N VAL A 228 8.19 7.98 2.00
CA VAL A 228 8.37 7.90 0.55
C VAL A 228 7.79 6.58 0.07
N ASP A 229 6.79 6.65 -0.83
CA ASP A 229 6.19 5.46 -1.42
C ASP A 229 6.81 5.16 -2.79
N VAL A 230 7.41 3.98 -2.88
CA VAL A 230 8.11 3.48 -4.07
C VAL A 230 7.25 2.57 -4.96
N SER A 231 5.94 2.45 -4.68
CA SER A 231 5.03 1.82 -5.63
C SER A 231 5.02 2.60 -6.94
N HIS A 232 4.83 1.95 -8.08
CA HIS A 232 4.79 2.51 -9.43
C HIS A 232 6.10 2.99 -10.05
N ILE A 233 7.15 3.30 -9.28
CA ILE A 233 8.39 3.85 -9.83
C ILE A 233 9.19 2.77 -10.58
N SER A 234 10.03 3.18 -11.53
CA SER A 234 10.91 2.27 -12.25
C SER A 234 11.98 1.64 -11.34
N ASP A 235 12.61 0.57 -11.80
CA ASP A 235 13.67 -0.08 -11.06
C ASP A 235 14.83 0.89 -10.79
N GLU A 236 15.21 1.74 -11.75
CA GLU A 236 16.22 2.77 -11.61
C GLU A 236 15.80 3.80 -10.54
N SER A 237 14.57 4.29 -10.62
CA SER A 237 14.04 5.24 -9.62
C SER A 237 14.02 4.63 -8.22
N PHE A 238 13.72 3.34 -8.11
CA PHE A 238 13.72 2.63 -6.84
C PHE A 238 15.10 2.63 -6.18
N TYR A 239 16.15 2.25 -6.92
CA TYR A 239 17.50 2.24 -6.38
C TYR A 239 18.03 3.65 -6.10
N ASP A 240 17.68 4.63 -6.95
CA ASP A 240 18.00 6.04 -6.70
C ASP A 240 17.37 6.52 -5.38
N VAL A 241 16.07 6.25 -5.15
CA VAL A 241 15.39 6.61 -3.89
C VAL A 241 16.10 5.99 -2.68
N LEU A 242 16.47 4.71 -2.74
CA LEU A 242 17.16 4.06 -1.62
C LEU A 242 18.54 4.66 -1.33
N THR A 243 19.17 5.27 -2.32
CA THR A 243 20.46 5.96 -2.16
C THR A 243 20.26 7.35 -1.53
N LEU A 244 19.13 7.99 -1.81
CA LEU A 244 18.82 9.37 -1.42
C LEU A 244 18.16 9.46 -0.04
N THR A 245 17.28 8.50 0.27
CA THR A 245 16.48 8.55 1.49
C THR A 245 17.30 8.28 2.74
N GLN A 246 17.00 8.99 3.82
CA GLN A 246 17.58 8.78 5.15
C GLN A 246 16.64 8.00 6.09
N ALA A 247 15.45 7.64 5.59
CA ALA A 247 14.40 6.97 6.33
C ALA A 247 13.94 5.70 5.59
N PRO A 248 13.31 4.75 6.28
CA PRO A 248 12.69 3.61 5.63
C PRO A 248 11.63 4.04 4.62
N VAL A 249 11.54 3.32 3.48
CA VAL A 249 10.52 3.54 2.46
C VAL A 249 9.36 2.56 2.60
N ILE A 250 8.24 2.86 1.96
CA ILE A 250 7.15 1.91 1.76
C ILE A 250 6.96 1.62 0.27
N ALA A 251 6.56 0.39 -0.06
CA ALA A 251 5.85 0.12 -1.30
C ALA A 251 4.39 -0.12 -0.93
N SER A 252 3.54 0.89 -1.05
CA SER A 252 2.19 0.91 -0.48
C SER A 252 1.26 -0.15 -1.06
N HIS A 253 1.51 -0.61 -2.31
CA HIS A 253 0.75 -1.66 -2.99
C HIS A 253 1.59 -2.29 -4.12
N SER A 254 2.33 -3.35 -3.81
CA SER A 254 3.17 -4.08 -4.78
C SER A 254 3.23 -5.57 -4.44
N CYS A 255 3.63 -6.40 -5.42
CA CYS A 255 3.78 -7.84 -5.25
C CYS A 255 5.22 -8.29 -5.55
N ALA A 256 5.49 -9.61 -5.52
CA ALA A 256 6.77 -10.20 -5.89
C ALA A 256 6.83 -10.50 -7.40
N ARG A 257 7.82 -9.94 -8.10
CA ARG A 257 8.00 -10.12 -9.54
C ARG A 257 8.38 -11.57 -9.90
N ALA A 258 9.00 -12.28 -8.98
CA ALA A 258 9.36 -13.69 -9.16
C ALA A 258 8.14 -14.61 -9.39
N LEU A 259 6.96 -14.25 -8.83
CA LEU A 259 5.74 -15.05 -8.99
C LEU A 259 4.85 -14.52 -10.13
N CYS A 260 4.86 -13.22 -10.37
CA CYS A 260 4.16 -12.60 -11.48
C CYS A 260 5.05 -11.53 -12.11
N ASN A 261 5.60 -11.83 -13.29
CA ASN A 261 6.52 -10.94 -14.00
C ASN A 261 5.79 -9.72 -14.56
N ASN A 262 5.44 -8.81 -13.65
CA ASN A 262 4.80 -7.54 -13.96
C ASN A 262 5.75 -6.41 -13.53
N PRO A 263 5.98 -5.36 -14.33
CA PRO A 263 6.89 -4.26 -13.99
C PRO A 263 6.47 -3.50 -12.70
N ARG A 264 5.20 -3.61 -12.30
CA ARG A 264 4.69 -3.04 -11.05
C ARG A 264 5.15 -3.80 -9.80
N ASN A 265 5.63 -5.03 -9.96
CA ASN A 265 6.08 -5.89 -8.88
C ASN A 265 7.57 -5.68 -8.60
N LEU A 266 7.97 -5.85 -7.33
CA LEU A 266 9.36 -5.76 -6.91
C LEU A 266 10.10 -7.06 -7.23
N SER A 267 11.31 -6.94 -7.79
CA SER A 267 12.22 -8.09 -7.95
C SER A 267 12.77 -8.54 -6.59
N ASP A 268 13.30 -9.75 -6.52
CA ASP A 268 13.90 -10.28 -5.29
C ASP A 268 15.06 -9.40 -4.78
N ASP A 269 15.82 -8.79 -5.68
CA ASP A 269 16.89 -7.88 -5.29
C ASP A 269 16.34 -6.53 -4.80
N MET A 270 15.26 -6.03 -5.38
CA MET A 270 14.56 -4.85 -4.86
C MET A 270 13.96 -5.13 -3.47
N LEU A 271 13.36 -6.30 -3.25
CA LEU A 271 12.85 -6.71 -1.94
C LEU A 271 13.96 -6.76 -0.89
N LYS A 272 15.10 -7.36 -1.21
CA LYS A 272 16.27 -7.38 -0.31
C LYS A 272 16.81 -5.98 -0.02
N ALA A 273 16.85 -5.11 -1.02
CA ALA A 273 17.28 -3.71 -0.85
C ALA A 273 16.31 -2.92 0.01
N LEU A 274 15.00 -3.10 -0.16
CA LEU A 274 13.95 -2.52 0.67
C LEU A 274 14.09 -2.97 2.14
N ALA A 275 14.30 -4.26 2.37
CA ALA A 275 14.50 -4.79 3.72
C ALA A 275 15.77 -4.23 4.37
N LYS A 276 16.87 -4.12 3.62
CA LYS A 276 18.11 -3.48 4.09
C LYS A 276 17.92 -2.01 4.47
N ASN A 277 17.03 -1.30 3.78
CA ASN A 277 16.64 0.08 4.12
C ASN A 277 15.75 0.13 5.39
N GLY A 278 15.22 -0.98 5.88
CA GLY A 278 14.24 -1.04 6.98
C GLY A 278 12.80 -0.86 6.52
N GLY A 279 12.56 -0.76 5.22
CA GLY A 279 11.27 -0.52 4.62
C GLY A 279 10.30 -1.70 4.70
N VAL A 280 9.11 -1.51 4.14
CA VAL A 280 8.04 -2.50 4.11
C VAL A 280 7.34 -2.52 2.75
N VAL A 281 7.08 -3.71 2.22
CA VAL A 281 6.21 -3.91 1.06
C VAL A 281 4.82 -4.31 1.53
N GLN A 282 3.82 -3.61 1.05
CA GLN A 282 2.42 -3.91 1.31
C GLN A 282 1.88 -4.70 0.13
N MET A 283 1.45 -5.94 0.41
CA MET A 283 0.98 -6.87 -0.59
C MET A 283 -0.27 -6.36 -1.30
N CYS A 284 -0.14 -6.08 -2.59
CA CYS A 284 -1.26 -5.70 -3.46
C CYS A 284 -2.11 -6.92 -3.81
N ILE A 285 -3.43 -6.75 -3.85
CA ILE A 285 -4.35 -7.82 -4.26
C ILE A 285 -5.03 -7.54 -5.61
N LEU A 286 -4.41 -6.70 -6.45
CA LEU A 286 -4.83 -6.56 -7.85
C LEU A 286 -4.46 -7.82 -8.61
N SER A 287 -5.48 -8.50 -9.15
CA SER A 287 -5.34 -9.85 -9.73
C SER A 287 -4.23 -9.97 -10.78
N ASP A 288 -4.05 -8.95 -11.64
CA ASP A 288 -3.02 -8.96 -12.70
C ASP A 288 -1.58 -8.75 -12.16
N TYR A 289 -1.42 -8.36 -10.88
CA TYR A 289 -0.12 -8.29 -10.22
C TYR A 289 0.17 -9.56 -9.41
N VAL A 290 -0.89 -10.27 -9.00
CA VAL A 290 -0.80 -11.53 -8.26
C VAL A 290 -0.58 -12.72 -9.19
N LYS A 291 -1.27 -12.75 -10.35
CA LYS A 291 -1.21 -13.86 -11.29
C LYS A 291 -1.16 -13.35 -12.73
N PRO A 292 -0.31 -13.90 -13.59
CA PRO A 292 -0.27 -13.51 -14.99
C PRO A 292 -1.66 -13.64 -15.62
N SER A 293 -2.17 -12.56 -16.20
CA SER A 293 -3.43 -12.59 -16.93
C SER A 293 -3.25 -13.29 -18.29
N VAL A 294 -4.24 -14.06 -18.67
CA VAL A 294 -4.28 -14.62 -20.02
C VAL A 294 -4.64 -13.48 -21.00
N PRO A 295 -3.80 -13.22 -22.02
CA PRO A 295 -4.10 -12.17 -22.99
C PRO A 295 -5.49 -12.37 -23.63
N ASN A 296 -6.32 -11.34 -23.55
CA ASN A 296 -7.65 -11.34 -24.15
C ASN A 296 -7.79 -10.12 -25.08
N PRO A 297 -7.46 -10.26 -26.39
CA PRO A 297 -7.54 -9.17 -27.36
C PRO A 297 -8.94 -8.57 -27.49
N GLU A 298 -10.00 -9.37 -27.33
CA GLU A 298 -11.38 -8.89 -27.38
C GLU A 298 -11.72 -8.03 -26.16
N LYS A 299 -11.26 -8.42 -24.95
CA LYS A 299 -11.34 -7.61 -23.75
C LYS A 299 -10.66 -6.27 -23.99
N ASN A 300 -9.40 -6.27 -24.44
CA ASN A 300 -8.64 -5.05 -24.66
C ASN A 300 -9.33 -4.12 -25.67
N LYS A 301 -9.83 -4.67 -26.79
CA LYS A 301 -10.59 -3.91 -27.79
C LYS A 301 -11.86 -3.29 -27.18
N ALA A 302 -12.60 -4.05 -26.38
CA ALA A 302 -13.83 -3.57 -25.77
C ALA A 302 -13.59 -2.46 -24.74
N PHE A 303 -12.56 -2.59 -23.88
CA PHE A 303 -12.19 -1.56 -22.92
C PHE A 303 -11.61 -0.31 -23.59
N ASN A 304 -10.85 -0.45 -24.68
CA ASN A 304 -10.38 0.71 -25.44
C ASN A 304 -11.53 1.47 -26.09
N ALA A 305 -12.49 0.75 -26.69
CA ALA A 305 -13.70 1.35 -27.24
C ALA A 305 -14.55 2.05 -26.17
N PHE A 306 -14.61 1.47 -24.96
CA PHE A 306 -15.28 2.08 -23.82
C PHE A 306 -14.61 3.39 -23.41
N ARG A 307 -13.27 3.42 -23.24
CA ARG A 307 -12.51 4.63 -22.88
C ARG A 307 -12.69 5.74 -23.92
N GLU A 308 -12.64 5.39 -25.20
CA GLU A 308 -12.84 6.38 -26.27
C GLU A 308 -14.28 6.93 -26.28
N LYS A 309 -15.29 6.09 -26.09
CA LYS A 309 -16.69 6.50 -26.02
C LYS A 309 -16.95 7.48 -24.89
N TYR A 310 -16.29 7.28 -23.74
CA TYR A 310 -16.53 8.04 -22.52
C TYR A 310 -15.35 8.96 -22.14
N ARG A 311 -14.54 9.37 -23.13
CA ARG A 311 -13.37 10.25 -22.92
C ARG A 311 -13.70 11.60 -22.27
N ASN A 312 -14.95 12.06 -22.41
CA ASN A 312 -15.43 13.32 -21.84
C ASN A 312 -16.11 13.14 -20.47
N TYR A 313 -15.78 12.06 -19.75
CA TYR A 313 -16.41 11.69 -18.47
C TYR A 313 -16.50 12.85 -17.48
N ASP A 314 -15.44 13.67 -17.36
CA ASP A 314 -15.37 14.78 -16.40
C ASP A 314 -16.40 15.89 -16.69
N SER A 315 -16.85 16.02 -17.93
CA SER A 315 -17.87 17.01 -18.33
C SER A 315 -19.31 16.49 -18.28
N MET A 316 -19.51 15.20 -17.95
CA MET A 316 -20.82 14.56 -17.90
C MET A 316 -21.62 14.94 -16.67
N THR A 317 -22.94 14.95 -16.83
CA THR A 317 -23.88 15.07 -15.71
C THR A 317 -23.82 13.83 -14.80
N GLU A 318 -24.30 13.92 -13.57
CA GLU A 318 -24.33 12.81 -12.62
C GLU A 318 -25.10 11.59 -13.18
N LYS A 319 -26.22 11.82 -13.86
CA LYS A 319 -26.99 10.75 -14.52
C LYS A 319 -26.22 10.05 -15.62
N GLU A 320 -25.49 10.80 -16.45
CA GLU A 320 -24.65 10.24 -17.49
C GLU A 320 -23.50 9.42 -16.90
N ARG A 321 -22.84 9.93 -15.85
CA ARG A 321 -21.80 9.19 -15.12
C ARG A 321 -22.34 7.88 -14.52
N ALA A 322 -23.56 7.88 -13.97
CA ALA A 322 -24.20 6.67 -13.48
C ALA A 322 -24.36 5.62 -14.60
N ASN A 323 -24.78 6.03 -15.80
CA ASN A 323 -24.87 5.14 -16.95
C ASN A 323 -23.48 4.62 -17.41
N VAL A 324 -22.44 5.45 -17.31
CA VAL A 324 -21.06 5.03 -17.59
C VAL A 324 -20.60 3.95 -16.60
N HIS A 325 -20.85 4.14 -15.31
CA HIS A 325 -20.54 3.13 -14.29
C HIS A 325 -21.27 1.82 -14.51
N GLU A 326 -22.57 1.87 -14.85
CA GLU A 326 -23.33 0.66 -15.16
C GLU A 326 -22.76 -0.06 -16.39
N ALA A 327 -22.41 0.68 -17.43
CA ALA A 327 -21.82 0.12 -18.65
C ALA A 327 -20.43 -0.47 -18.38
N TYR A 328 -19.62 0.18 -17.52
CA TYR A 328 -18.33 -0.34 -17.07
C TYR A 328 -18.48 -1.65 -16.29
N ASN A 329 -19.39 -1.69 -15.33
CA ASN A 329 -19.67 -2.88 -14.53
C ASN A 329 -20.10 -4.07 -15.40
N LYS A 330 -20.99 -3.84 -16.40
CA LYS A 330 -21.38 -4.88 -17.37
C LYS A 330 -20.20 -5.37 -18.21
N LEU A 331 -19.28 -4.46 -18.57
CA LEU A 331 -18.08 -4.81 -19.31
C LEU A 331 -17.11 -5.64 -18.47
N GLU A 332 -16.90 -5.26 -17.22
CA GLU A 332 -16.12 -6.03 -16.24
C GLU A 332 -16.72 -7.43 -16.02
N GLU A 333 -18.04 -7.53 -15.82
CA GLU A 333 -18.73 -8.81 -15.66
C GLU A 333 -18.58 -9.71 -16.89
N LYS A 334 -18.73 -9.14 -18.11
CA LYS A 334 -18.58 -9.88 -19.37
C LYS A 334 -17.19 -10.44 -19.57
N TYR A 335 -16.17 -9.71 -19.16
CA TYR A 335 -14.77 -10.07 -19.34
C TYR A 335 -14.09 -10.40 -18.00
N ALA A 336 -14.88 -10.72 -16.98
CA ALA A 336 -14.36 -11.24 -15.71
C ALA A 336 -13.58 -12.53 -16.01
N GLY A 337 -12.27 -12.38 -16.14
CA GLY A 337 -11.35 -13.51 -16.27
C GLY A 337 -11.30 -14.33 -14.98
N GLN A 338 -10.54 -15.41 -15.00
CA GLN A 338 -10.25 -16.13 -13.77
C GLN A 338 -9.38 -15.24 -12.89
N LYS A 339 -9.99 -14.57 -11.91
CA LYS A 339 -9.25 -13.76 -10.93
C LYS A 339 -8.32 -14.64 -10.10
N ALA A 340 -7.21 -14.07 -9.65
CA ALA A 340 -6.38 -14.66 -8.62
C ALA A 340 -7.19 -14.88 -7.34
N THR A 341 -6.76 -15.83 -6.51
CA THR A 341 -7.38 -16.18 -5.25
C THR A 341 -6.57 -15.65 -4.07
N VAL A 342 -7.14 -15.70 -2.86
CA VAL A 342 -6.42 -15.43 -1.61
C VAL A 342 -5.20 -16.36 -1.49
N ALA A 343 -5.33 -17.62 -1.88
CA ALA A 343 -4.18 -18.54 -1.86
C ALA A 343 -3.06 -18.09 -2.81
N ASP A 344 -3.39 -17.57 -4.00
CA ASP A 344 -2.40 -17.00 -4.92
C ASP A 344 -1.70 -15.78 -4.28
N ALA A 345 -2.45 -14.88 -3.64
CA ALA A 345 -1.90 -13.71 -2.96
C ALA A 345 -0.99 -14.09 -1.77
N VAL A 346 -1.40 -15.09 -0.97
CA VAL A 346 -0.59 -15.57 0.15
C VAL A 346 0.69 -16.28 -0.33
N ASN A 347 0.73 -16.84 -1.55
CA ASN A 347 1.99 -17.33 -2.13
C ASN A 347 3.04 -16.19 -2.26
N HIS A 348 2.62 -14.98 -2.62
CA HIS A 348 3.52 -13.82 -2.64
C HIS A 348 3.98 -13.45 -1.24
N ILE A 349 3.09 -13.47 -0.25
CA ILE A 349 3.45 -13.21 1.15
C ILE A 349 4.49 -14.23 1.61
N ASP A 350 4.26 -15.53 1.38
CA ASP A 350 5.21 -16.59 1.74
C ASP A 350 6.57 -16.39 1.07
N HIS A 351 6.59 -16.04 -0.22
CA HIS A 351 7.83 -15.78 -0.95
C HIS A 351 8.59 -14.61 -0.33
N ILE A 352 7.90 -13.49 -0.09
CA ILE A 352 8.51 -12.29 0.48
C ILE A 352 9.01 -12.56 1.90
N VAL A 353 8.18 -13.18 2.76
CA VAL A 353 8.56 -13.54 4.13
C VAL A 353 9.76 -14.47 4.16
N LYS A 354 9.81 -15.47 3.28
CA LYS A 354 10.96 -16.38 3.15
C LYS A 354 12.23 -15.64 2.71
N LEU A 355 12.10 -14.63 1.86
CA LEU A 355 13.20 -13.90 1.27
C LEU A 355 13.79 -12.85 2.21
N ILE A 356 12.94 -12.07 2.89
CA ILE A 356 13.32 -10.86 3.63
C ILE A 356 12.80 -10.76 5.06
N GLY A 357 12.02 -11.73 5.52
CA GLY A 357 11.45 -11.75 6.88
C GLY A 357 10.06 -11.14 6.97
N ILE A 358 9.35 -11.53 8.03
CA ILE A 358 7.96 -11.08 8.29
C ILE A 358 7.88 -9.60 8.62
N GLU A 359 8.95 -8.98 9.11
CA GLU A 359 9.04 -7.59 9.52
C GLU A 359 8.94 -6.59 8.37
N HIS A 360 9.00 -7.09 7.12
CA HIS A 360 9.04 -6.28 5.92
C HIS A 360 7.82 -6.45 5.01
N VAL A 361 6.75 -7.08 5.50
CA VAL A 361 5.53 -7.38 4.72
C VAL A 361 4.29 -6.84 5.41
N GLY A 362 3.33 -6.34 4.63
CA GLY A 362 2.01 -5.94 5.07
C GLY A 362 0.96 -6.10 3.98
N ILE A 363 -0.18 -5.43 4.13
CA ILE A 363 -1.32 -5.47 3.19
C ILE A 363 -1.62 -4.06 2.65
N GLY A 364 -1.74 -3.97 1.32
CA GLY A 364 -2.15 -2.76 0.62
C GLY A 364 -3.00 -3.15 -0.58
N THR A 365 -4.32 -3.15 -0.40
CA THR A 365 -5.23 -3.88 -1.28
C THR A 365 -5.35 -3.35 -2.69
N ASP A 366 -5.17 -2.04 -2.87
CA ASP A 366 -5.50 -1.32 -4.10
C ASP A 366 -7.01 -1.44 -4.44
N PHE A 367 -7.86 -1.57 -3.43
CA PHE A 367 -9.30 -1.56 -3.60
C PHE A 367 -9.76 -0.25 -4.23
N ASP A 368 -10.74 -0.33 -5.10
CA ASP A 368 -11.27 0.74 -5.93
C ASP A 368 -10.28 1.28 -7.00
N GLY A 369 -8.97 0.92 -6.93
CA GLY A 369 -7.96 1.13 -7.99
C GLY A 369 -7.79 -0.06 -8.92
N GLY A 370 -8.41 -1.19 -8.59
CA GLY A 370 -8.36 -2.44 -9.36
C GLY A 370 -8.18 -3.68 -8.50
N GLY A 371 -7.87 -3.51 -7.22
CA GLY A 371 -7.72 -4.59 -6.25
C GLY A 371 -8.98 -5.44 -6.10
N GLY A 372 -8.76 -6.71 -5.74
CA GLY A 372 -9.81 -7.68 -5.47
C GLY A 372 -9.55 -9.04 -6.11
N LEU A 373 -9.76 -10.07 -5.32
CA LEU A 373 -9.56 -11.47 -5.66
C LEU A 373 -10.91 -12.19 -5.86
N ALA A 374 -10.87 -13.42 -6.34
CA ALA A 374 -12.09 -14.22 -6.54
C ALA A 374 -12.85 -14.44 -5.22
N ASP A 375 -12.12 -14.56 -4.12
CA ASP A 375 -12.56 -14.89 -2.76
C ASP A 375 -12.14 -13.84 -1.71
N CYS A 376 -11.79 -12.63 -2.17
CA CYS A 376 -11.62 -11.42 -1.37
C CYS A 376 -11.92 -10.20 -2.26
N LYS A 377 -13.21 -9.86 -2.39
CA LYS A 377 -13.71 -8.88 -3.36
C LYS A 377 -13.79 -7.48 -2.79
N ASP A 378 -13.90 -7.36 -1.48
CA ASP A 378 -14.05 -6.09 -0.78
C ASP A 378 -13.59 -6.20 0.68
N ALA A 379 -13.63 -5.08 1.40
CA ALA A 379 -13.14 -4.98 2.76
C ALA A 379 -13.80 -5.96 3.75
N SER A 380 -15.02 -6.46 3.48
CA SER A 380 -15.69 -7.43 4.37
C SER A 380 -15.07 -8.82 4.35
N GLU A 381 -14.31 -9.13 3.29
CA GLU A 381 -13.69 -10.44 3.05
C GLU A 381 -12.19 -10.51 3.39
N LEU A 382 -11.58 -9.41 3.87
CA LEU A 382 -10.13 -9.35 4.17
C LEU A 382 -9.67 -10.41 5.17
N LYS A 383 -10.52 -10.82 6.09
CA LYS A 383 -10.25 -11.93 7.03
C LYS A 383 -9.97 -13.28 6.35
N ASN A 384 -10.36 -13.45 5.07
CA ASN A 384 -10.02 -14.64 4.30
C ASN A 384 -8.50 -14.77 4.10
N ILE A 385 -7.78 -13.63 3.98
CA ILE A 385 -6.31 -13.60 3.92
C ILE A 385 -5.74 -14.14 5.24
N THR A 386 -6.28 -13.70 6.38
CA THR A 386 -5.85 -14.18 7.69
C THR A 386 -6.13 -15.66 7.88
N ALA A 387 -7.30 -16.15 7.45
CA ALA A 387 -7.64 -17.56 7.51
C ALA A 387 -6.68 -18.43 6.67
N GLU A 388 -6.30 -17.97 5.47
CA GLU A 388 -5.31 -18.68 4.64
C GLU A 388 -3.91 -18.64 5.28
N LEU A 389 -3.49 -17.53 5.88
CA LEU A 389 -2.23 -17.44 6.61
C LEU A 389 -2.20 -18.37 7.83
N LEU A 390 -3.28 -18.42 8.62
CA LEU A 390 -3.42 -19.39 9.73
C LEU A 390 -3.33 -20.83 9.26
N LYS A 391 -4.02 -21.16 8.16
CA LYS A 391 -3.94 -22.47 7.51
C LYS A 391 -2.49 -22.83 7.15
N ARG A 392 -1.64 -21.84 6.78
CA ARG A 392 -0.22 -22.03 6.48
C ARG A 392 0.68 -22.00 7.72
N GLY A 393 0.12 -21.86 8.91
CA GLY A 393 0.85 -21.93 10.18
C GLY A 393 1.43 -20.59 10.67
N TYR A 394 0.97 -19.46 10.13
CA TYR A 394 1.34 -18.15 10.67
C TYR A 394 0.79 -17.97 12.09
N THR A 395 1.61 -17.43 12.97
CA THR A 395 1.22 -17.15 14.36
C THR A 395 0.50 -15.80 14.47
N LYS A 396 -0.23 -15.61 15.59
CA LYS A 396 -0.87 -14.33 15.90
C LYS A 396 0.12 -13.16 15.90
N GLU A 397 1.34 -13.35 16.41
CA GLU A 397 2.40 -12.35 16.45
C GLU A 397 2.82 -11.96 15.03
N GLN A 398 2.97 -12.92 14.12
CA GLN A 398 3.28 -12.66 12.71
C GLN A 398 2.12 -11.94 12.02
N LEU A 399 0.89 -12.33 12.28
CA LEU A 399 -0.30 -11.65 11.74
C LEU A 399 -0.43 -10.22 12.25
N LYS A 400 -0.09 -9.95 13.52
CA LYS A 400 -0.02 -8.60 14.09
C LYS A 400 0.98 -7.72 13.34
N LEU A 401 2.16 -8.25 13.00
CA LEU A 401 3.16 -7.52 12.22
C LEU A 401 2.65 -7.23 10.81
N LEU A 402 2.13 -8.25 10.13
CA LEU A 402 1.67 -8.17 8.74
C LEU A 402 0.48 -7.22 8.56
N TRP A 403 -0.52 -7.27 9.44
CA TRP A 403 -1.73 -6.46 9.28
C TRP A 403 -1.55 -4.97 9.60
N GLY A 404 -0.52 -4.60 10.38
CA GLY A 404 -0.34 -3.18 10.68
C GLY A 404 0.96 -2.87 11.39
N GLY A 405 1.50 -3.81 12.21
CA GLY A 405 2.68 -3.56 13.03
C GLY A 405 3.87 -3.05 12.22
N ASN A 406 4.12 -3.63 11.06
CA ASN A 406 5.25 -3.26 10.20
C ASN A 406 5.07 -1.87 9.57
N LEU A 407 3.89 -1.55 9.06
CA LEU A 407 3.61 -0.23 8.49
C LEU A 407 3.68 0.86 9.56
N MET A 408 3.07 0.60 10.72
CA MET A 408 3.10 1.55 11.85
C MET A 408 4.53 1.77 12.37
N ARG A 409 5.37 0.71 12.41
CA ARG A 409 6.80 0.83 12.72
C ARG A 409 7.50 1.77 11.74
N VAL A 410 7.34 1.55 10.44
CA VAL A 410 7.97 2.40 9.41
C VAL A 410 7.49 3.85 9.54
N MET A 411 6.19 4.07 9.72
CA MET A 411 5.64 5.41 9.90
C MET A 411 6.26 6.13 11.12
N ASP A 412 6.45 5.43 12.23
CA ASP A 412 7.05 5.97 13.44
C ASP A 412 8.56 6.24 13.26
N GLU A 413 9.28 5.33 12.59
CA GLU A 413 10.70 5.49 12.30
C GLU A 413 10.95 6.68 11.35
N VAL A 414 10.12 6.85 10.33
CA VAL A 414 10.18 8.00 9.41
C VAL A 414 9.92 9.30 10.17
N ALA A 415 8.89 9.33 11.02
CA ALA A 415 8.60 10.51 11.85
C ALA A 415 9.73 10.87 12.83
N LYS A 416 10.45 9.87 13.37
CA LYS A 416 11.61 10.08 14.23
C LYS A 416 12.84 10.65 13.50
N LYS A 417 12.93 10.42 12.18
CA LYS A 417 13.99 10.96 11.32
C LYS A 417 13.74 12.40 10.90
N ALA A 418 12.51 12.90 11.08
CA ALA A 418 12.18 14.28 10.76
C ALA A 418 13.13 15.26 11.43
N SER A 419 13.67 16.19 10.66
CA SER A 419 14.49 17.28 11.20
C SER A 419 13.55 18.25 11.92
N LYS A 420 13.73 18.42 13.21
CA LYS A 420 13.08 19.51 13.95
C LYS A 420 13.59 20.82 13.36
N SER A 421 12.73 21.55 12.63
CA SER A 421 12.99 22.93 12.19
C SER A 421 12.97 23.87 13.38
#